data_1e4c4e8a194f501a240a1c69883e620a
#
_entry.id   1e4c4e8a194f501a240a1c69883e620a
#
_cell.length_a   1.000
_cell.length_b   1.000
_cell.length_c   1.000
_cell.angle_alpha   90.00
_cell.angle_beta   90.00
_cell.angle_gamma   90.00
#
_symmetry.space_group_name_H-M   'P 1'
#
loop_
_entity.id
_entity.type
_entity.pdbx_description
1 polymer ?
#
loop_
_entity_poly.entity_id
_entity_poly.type
_entity_poly.pdbx_seq_one_letter_code
_entity_poly.pdbx_strand_id
1 'polypeptide(L)'
;MSPVPYRNDLAAAESAAFDVRVEPHAASRAELRPLFELAEDSGAQLDSSLDSGRILVALHGPDVIGHLQLVETDRPVEVELKNMAVREDLQGRGVGRQLVSAALDLVAAESASAMTVATAAADIGNLRFYQRQGFRMLAIERDAFTPTSGYAPDIRIDGIDLRDRVWLDYQLRPEPPTP
;
A
#
# COMPACT_ATOMS: atom_id res chain seq x y z
N MET A 1 -8.27 3.34 61.74
CA MET A 1 -8.03 2.60 60.49
C MET A 1 -8.14 3.58 59.36
N SER A 2 -6.99 4.09 58.92
CA SER A 2 -6.92 5.03 57.81
C SER A 2 -6.89 4.28 56.50
N PRO A 3 -7.60 4.72 55.43
CA PRO A 3 -7.57 4.07 54.16
C PRO A 3 -6.22 4.35 53.44
N VAL A 4 -5.61 3.32 52.95
CA VAL A 4 -4.40 3.36 52.11
C VAL A 4 -4.79 3.98 50.77
N PRO A 5 -4.08 5.00 50.24
CA PRO A 5 -4.31 5.51 48.91
C PRO A 5 -3.90 4.51 47.86
N TYR A 6 -4.81 4.10 47.00
CA TYR A 6 -4.55 3.32 45.79
C TYR A 6 -3.75 4.21 44.83
N ARG A 7 -2.47 3.90 44.68
CA ARG A 7 -1.58 4.54 43.70
C ARG A 7 -1.97 4.08 42.31
N ASN A 8 -2.62 4.96 41.58
CA ASN A 8 -2.89 4.81 40.16
C ASN A 8 -1.78 5.51 39.35
N ASP A 9 -0.53 5.08 39.55
CA ASP A 9 0.68 5.67 38.93
C ASP A 9 1.34 4.70 37.93
N LEU A 10 0.56 4.08 37.03
CA LEU A 10 1.12 3.25 35.96
C LEU A 10 0.44 3.51 34.59
N ALA A 11 0.06 4.73 34.29
CA ALA A 11 -0.53 5.07 33.01
C ALA A 11 0.04 6.37 32.41
N ALA A 12 1.32 6.59 32.56
CA ALA A 12 2.03 7.65 31.86
C ALA A 12 3.37 7.13 31.33
N ALA A 13 3.39 5.93 30.75
CA ALA A 13 4.35 5.66 29.71
C ALA A 13 3.80 6.40 28.47
N GLU A 14 4.30 7.61 28.25
CA GLU A 14 4.13 8.35 27.01
C GLU A 14 4.39 7.39 25.88
N SER A 15 3.33 7.02 25.16
CA SER A 15 3.40 6.51 23.81
C SER A 15 4.08 7.62 23.02
N ALA A 16 5.40 7.60 22.94
CA ALA A 16 6.11 8.39 21.97
C ALA A 16 5.45 8.03 20.63
N ALA A 17 4.72 8.98 20.07
CA ALA A 17 4.00 8.78 18.82
C ALA A 17 5.05 8.26 17.83
N PHE A 18 4.79 7.10 17.23
CA PHE A 18 5.67 6.51 16.24
C PHE A 18 5.71 7.47 15.06
N ASP A 19 6.73 8.33 15.05
CA ASP A 19 6.85 9.44 14.12
C ASP A 19 7.26 8.91 12.75
N VAL A 20 6.39 9.09 11.78
CA VAL A 20 6.60 8.69 10.39
C VAL A 20 6.44 9.89 9.49
N ARG A 21 7.46 10.17 8.70
CA ARG A 21 7.42 11.19 7.64
C ARG A 21 7.31 10.49 6.29
N VAL A 22 6.38 10.94 5.45
CA VAL A 22 6.26 10.47 4.07
C VAL A 22 6.73 11.55 3.11
N GLU A 23 7.63 11.19 2.19
CA GLU A 23 8.18 12.13 1.21
C GLU A 23 8.49 11.45 -0.14
N PRO A 24 8.57 12.22 -1.24
CA PRO A 24 9.01 11.70 -2.53
C PRO A 24 10.45 11.18 -2.46
N HIS A 25 10.70 10.01 -3.06
CA HIS A 25 12.02 9.43 -3.18
C HIS A 25 12.69 9.83 -4.47
N ALA A 26 13.84 10.50 -4.38
CA ALA A 26 14.61 10.97 -5.53
C ALA A 26 15.96 10.25 -5.70
N ALA A 27 16.35 9.37 -4.76
CA ALA A 27 17.60 8.64 -4.80
C ALA A 27 17.49 7.34 -5.64
N SER A 28 18.53 6.52 -5.62
CA SER A 28 18.56 5.24 -6.33
C SER A 28 17.46 4.29 -5.83
N ARG A 29 16.67 3.76 -6.74
CA ARG A 29 15.62 2.78 -6.42
C ARG A 29 16.18 1.40 -6.05
N ALA A 30 17.45 1.14 -6.39
CA ALA A 30 18.12 -0.11 -6.03
C ALA A 30 18.11 -0.35 -4.51
N GLU A 31 18.19 0.73 -3.71
CA GLU A 31 18.15 0.65 -2.26
C GLU A 31 16.78 0.24 -1.71
N LEU A 32 15.71 0.46 -2.50
CA LEU A 32 14.36 0.10 -2.14
C LEU A 32 13.98 -1.33 -2.55
N ARG A 33 14.82 -2.02 -3.34
CA ARG A 33 14.53 -3.35 -3.87
C ARG A 33 14.02 -4.34 -2.79
N PRO A 34 14.63 -4.42 -1.59
CA PRO A 34 14.13 -5.32 -0.55
C PRO A 34 12.68 -5.03 -0.11
N LEU A 35 12.25 -3.77 -0.16
CA LEU A 35 10.85 -3.41 0.14
C LEU A 35 9.92 -3.80 -1.02
N PHE A 36 10.36 -3.62 -2.27
CA PHE A 36 9.57 -4.03 -3.43
C PHE A 36 9.32 -5.55 -3.45
N GLU A 37 10.32 -6.34 -3.06
CA GLU A 37 10.25 -7.80 -2.97
C GLU A 37 9.26 -8.29 -1.90
N LEU A 38 8.92 -7.46 -0.91
CA LEU A 38 7.87 -7.80 0.07
C LEU A 38 6.45 -7.72 -0.51
N ALA A 39 6.26 -7.05 -1.63
CA ALA A 39 4.94 -6.81 -2.21
C ALA A 39 4.76 -7.43 -3.61
N GLU A 40 5.80 -8.05 -4.17
CA GLU A 40 5.76 -8.64 -5.52
C GLU A 40 6.48 -10.00 -5.54
N ASP A 41 5.70 -11.05 -5.73
CA ASP A 41 6.20 -12.44 -5.75
C ASP A 41 6.89 -12.81 -7.07
N SER A 42 6.70 -12.02 -8.12
CA SER A 42 7.32 -12.24 -9.43
C SER A 42 8.53 -11.32 -9.63
N GLY A 43 9.74 -11.89 -9.61
CA GLY A 43 10.96 -11.14 -9.90
C GLY A 43 10.96 -10.49 -11.30
N ALA A 44 10.34 -11.12 -12.29
CA ALA A 44 10.22 -10.58 -13.64
C ALA A 44 9.28 -9.35 -13.68
N GLN A 45 8.17 -9.39 -12.95
CA GLN A 45 7.27 -8.24 -12.82
C GLN A 45 7.93 -7.09 -12.07
N LEU A 46 8.64 -7.40 -10.99
CA LEU A 46 9.40 -6.42 -10.22
C LEU A 46 10.45 -5.74 -11.09
N ASP A 47 11.30 -6.48 -11.81
CA ASP A 47 12.35 -5.93 -12.66
C ASP A 47 11.78 -5.04 -13.79
N SER A 48 10.59 -5.36 -14.30
CA SER A 48 9.94 -4.57 -15.34
C SER A 48 9.33 -3.26 -14.83
N SER A 49 8.99 -3.19 -13.54
CA SER A 49 8.24 -2.07 -12.95
C SER A 49 9.07 -1.20 -12.00
N LEU A 50 10.21 -1.70 -11.49
CA LEU A 50 11.01 -1.02 -10.46
C LEU A 50 11.36 0.42 -10.84
N ASP A 51 11.74 0.66 -12.09
CA ASP A 51 12.18 1.97 -12.56
C ASP A 51 11.05 2.86 -13.10
N SER A 52 9.80 2.38 -13.04
CA SER A 52 8.65 3.13 -13.54
C SER A 52 8.03 4.06 -12.50
N GLY A 53 7.33 5.11 -12.98
CA GLY A 53 6.52 5.99 -12.15
C GLY A 53 7.28 6.76 -11.06
N ARG A 54 6.59 7.07 -9.98
CA ARG A 54 7.06 7.86 -8.83
C ARG A 54 7.00 7.04 -7.55
N ILE A 55 7.88 7.33 -6.61
CA ILE A 55 7.93 6.62 -5.33
C ILE A 55 7.78 7.62 -4.18
N LEU A 56 6.93 7.29 -3.23
CA LEU A 56 6.92 7.86 -1.90
C LEU A 56 7.58 6.88 -0.94
N VAL A 57 8.36 7.38 0.01
CA VAL A 57 8.94 6.59 1.09
C VAL A 57 8.43 7.05 2.44
N ALA A 58 8.22 6.11 3.33
CA ALA A 58 7.96 6.36 4.74
C ALA A 58 9.27 6.25 5.51
N LEU A 59 9.59 7.27 6.28
CA LEU A 59 10.81 7.39 7.07
C LEU A 59 10.48 7.38 8.57
N HIS A 60 11.26 6.65 9.33
CA HIS A 60 11.33 6.77 10.79
C HIS A 60 12.76 7.12 11.19
N GLY A 61 12.97 8.36 11.64
CA GLY A 61 14.33 8.89 11.75
C GLY A 61 15.04 8.89 10.39
N PRO A 62 16.24 8.29 10.28
CA PRO A 62 16.96 8.17 9.01
C PRO A 62 16.53 6.97 8.15
N ASP A 63 15.76 6.03 8.72
CA ASP A 63 15.50 4.74 8.10
C ASP A 63 14.28 4.78 7.20
N VAL A 64 14.41 4.23 5.98
CA VAL A 64 13.28 3.94 5.11
C VAL A 64 12.58 2.67 5.63
N ILE A 65 11.32 2.82 6.03
CA ILE A 65 10.52 1.76 6.66
C ILE A 65 9.37 1.28 5.79
N GLY A 66 9.14 1.92 4.65
CA GLY A 66 8.12 1.54 3.70
C GLY A 66 8.19 2.39 2.44
N HIS A 67 7.54 1.94 1.39
CA HIS A 67 7.43 2.67 0.13
C HIS A 67 6.05 2.48 -0.49
N LEU A 68 5.72 3.37 -1.43
CA LEU A 68 4.56 3.29 -2.30
C LEU A 68 4.94 3.80 -3.67
N GLN A 69 4.68 3.01 -4.72
CA GLN A 69 4.94 3.35 -6.11
C GLN A 69 3.65 3.74 -6.82
N LEU A 70 3.67 4.86 -7.52
CA LEU A 70 2.60 5.36 -8.37
C LEU A 70 3.04 5.31 -9.82
N VAL A 71 2.19 4.79 -10.70
CA VAL A 71 2.42 4.77 -12.15
C VAL A 71 1.22 5.38 -12.88
N GLU A 72 1.50 6.01 -14.01
CA GLU A 72 0.45 6.48 -14.92
C GLU A 72 -0.24 5.28 -15.59
N THR A 73 -1.52 5.40 -15.86
CA THR A 73 -2.30 4.40 -16.60
C THR A 73 -2.59 4.87 -18.03
N ASP A 74 -3.09 3.98 -18.86
CA ASP A 74 -3.56 4.35 -20.21
C ASP A 74 -4.82 5.24 -20.18
N ARG A 75 -5.45 5.38 -19.01
CA ARG A 75 -6.61 6.25 -18.83
C ARG A 75 -6.14 7.63 -18.38
N PRO A 76 -6.50 8.70 -19.12
CA PRO A 76 -6.17 10.04 -18.69
C PRO A 76 -6.67 10.34 -17.27
N VAL A 77 -5.83 11.01 -16.48
CA VAL A 77 -6.12 11.42 -15.10
C VAL A 77 -6.40 10.29 -14.08
N GLU A 78 -6.04 9.06 -14.43
CA GLU A 78 -6.05 7.92 -13.52
C GLU A 78 -4.61 7.50 -13.17
N VAL A 79 -4.33 7.24 -11.90
CA VAL A 79 -3.01 6.81 -11.40
C VAL A 79 -3.17 5.45 -10.71
N GLU A 80 -2.29 4.51 -10.99
CA GLU A 80 -2.24 3.21 -10.31
C GLU A 80 -1.27 3.26 -9.13
N LEU A 81 -1.71 2.83 -7.95
CA LEU A 81 -0.84 2.40 -6.88
C LEU A 81 -0.31 1.02 -7.25
N LYS A 82 0.91 0.96 -7.79
CA LYS A 82 1.49 -0.24 -8.39
C LYS A 82 2.09 -1.20 -7.39
N ASN A 83 2.81 -0.67 -6.42
CA ASN A 83 3.49 -1.47 -5.40
C ASN A 83 3.53 -0.69 -4.09
N MET A 84 3.35 -1.38 -2.96
CA MET A 84 3.47 -0.78 -1.64
C MET A 84 3.89 -1.85 -0.63
N ALA A 85 4.91 -1.55 0.14
CA ALA A 85 5.29 -2.38 1.27
C ALA A 85 5.68 -1.54 2.49
N VAL A 86 5.52 -2.15 3.65
CA VAL A 86 6.02 -1.68 4.93
C VAL A 86 6.84 -2.81 5.55
N ARG A 87 7.99 -2.50 6.10
CA ARG A 87 8.80 -3.46 6.84
C ARG A 87 7.93 -4.28 7.79
N GLU A 88 8.11 -5.59 7.80
CA GLU A 88 7.26 -6.54 8.54
C GLU A 88 7.18 -6.23 10.03
N ASP A 89 8.32 -5.89 10.65
CA ASP A 89 8.43 -5.54 12.07
C ASP A 89 7.70 -4.24 12.46
N LEU A 90 7.30 -3.44 11.46
CA LEU A 90 6.62 -2.14 11.62
C LEU A 90 5.20 -2.12 11.05
N GLN A 91 4.71 -3.25 10.55
CA GLN A 91 3.32 -3.38 10.12
C GLN A 91 2.36 -3.21 11.32
N GLY A 92 1.11 -2.85 11.02
CA GLY A 92 0.09 -2.60 12.06
C GLY A 92 0.24 -1.27 12.81
N ARG A 93 1.31 -0.49 12.57
CA ARG A 93 1.55 0.82 13.21
C ARG A 93 1.00 2.02 12.44
N GLY A 94 0.25 1.78 11.37
CA GLY A 94 -0.38 2.84 10.58
C GLY A 94 0.48 3.43 9.46
N VAL A 95 1.70 2.90 9.22
CA VAL A 95 2.61 3.38 8.17
C VAL A 95 1.98 3.30 6.79
N GLY A 96 1.40 2.14 6.42
CA GLY A 96 0.72 1.98 5.14
C GLY A 96 -0.43 2.95 4.93
N ARG A 97 -1.20 3.26 5.99
CA ARG A 97 -2.25 4.29 5.93
C ARG A 97 -1.67 5.66 5.62
N GLN A 98 -0.54 6.03 6.23
CA GLN A 98 0.10 7.33 5.98
C GLN A 98 0.64 7.41 4.54
N LEU A 99 1.24 6.33 4.01
CA LEU A 99 1.67 6.25 2.62
C LEU A 99 0.49 6.46 1.65
N VAL A 100 -0.61 5.74 1.85
CA VAL A 100 -1.81 5.87 1.00
C VAL A 100 -2.41 7.27 1.10
N SER A 101 -2.52 7.84 2.32
CA SER A 101 -3.03 9.21 2.49
C SER A 101 -2.18 10.23 1.73
N ALA A 102 -0.85 10.17 1.90
CA ALA A 102 0.06 11.08 1.20
C ALA A 102 0.00 10.91 -0.34
N ALA A 103 -0.16 9.67 -0.82
CA ALA A 103 -0.33 9.40 -2.24
C ALA A 103 -1.63 9.98 -2.79
N LEU A 104 -2.75 9.83 -2.08
CA LEU A 104 -4.04 10.42 -2.47
C LEU A 104 -3.96 11.95 -2.51
N ASP A 105 -3.34 12.58 -1.50
CA ASP A 105 -3.15 14.03 -1.45
C ASP A 105 -2.29 14.52 -2.65
N LEU A 106 -1.21 13.79 -2.96
CA LEU A 106 -0.32 14.10 -4.08
C LEU A 106 -1.06 14.07 -5.41
N VAL A 107 -1.75 12.96 -5.72
CA VAL A 107 -2.43 12.80 -7.02
C VAL A 107 -3.67 13.71 -7.15
N ALA A 108 -4.33 14.03 -6.02
CA ALA A 108 -5.40 15.02 -6.01
C ALA A 108 -4.90 16.42 -6.38
N ALA A 109 -3.73 16.82 -5.87
CA ALA A 109 -3.07 18.08 -6.21
C ALA A 109 -2.68 18.14 -7.71
N GLU A 110 -2.38 17.03 -8.33
CA GLU A 110 -2.07 16.87 -9.75
C GLU A 110 -3.31 16.75 -10.64
N SER A 111 -4.50 16.90 -10.05
CA SER A 111 -5.78 16.84 -10.77
C SER A 111 -6.17 15.46 -11.28
N ALA A 112 -5.63 14.38 -10.72
CA ALA A 112 -6.14 13.05 -10.98
C ALA A 112 -7.63 12.93 -10.60
N SER A 113 -8.36 12.11 -11.32
CA SER A 113 -9.77 11.83 -11.04
C SER A 113 -9.95 10.61 -10.16
N ALA A 114 -9.05 9.64 -10.28
CA ALA A 114 -9.09 8.39 -9.53
C ALA A 114 -7.69 7.83 -9.28
N MET A 115 -7.57 7.05 -8.19
CA MET A 115 -6.45 6.15 -7.96
C MET A 115 -6.96 4.73 -7.98
N THR A 116 -6.30 3.85 -8.74
CA THR A 116 -6.58 2.42 -8.76
C THR A 116 -5.50 1.64 -8.02
N VAL A 117 -5.83 0.45 -7.56
CA VAL A 117 -4.91 -0.51 -6.98
C VAL A 117 -5.38 -1.92 -7.28
N ALA A 118 -4.45 -2.83 -7.50
CA ALA A 118 -4.73 -4.23 -7.68
C ALA A 118 -4.10 -5.07 -6.57
N THR A 119 -4.81 -6.10 -6.11
CA THR A 119 -4.28 -7.07 -5.16
C THR A 119 -4.81 -8.48 -5.47
N ALA A 120 -4.18 -9.50 -4.91
CA ALA A 120 -4.67 -10.86 -5.03
C ALA A 120 -6.04 -11.02 -4.34
N ALA A 121 -6.96 -11.73 -4.99
CA ALA A 121 -8.24 -12.08 -4.38
C ALA A 121 -8.06 -12.95 -3.11
N ALA A 122 -6.97 -13.72 -3.05
CA ALA A 122 -6.59 -14.53 -1.91
C ALA A 122 -6.10 -13.71 -0.71
N ASP A 123 -5.60 -12.47 -0.94
CA ASP A 123 -5.10 -11.61 0.13
C ASP A 123 -6.23 -10.80 0.78
N ILE A 124 -6.92 -11.46 1.70
CA ILE A 124 -8.02 -10.84 2.47
C ILE A 124 -7.52 -9.67 3.34
N GLY A 125 -6.27 -9.72 3.76
CA GLY A 125 -5.62 -8.65 4.53
C GLY A 125 -5.53 -7.36 3.73
N ASN A 126 -5.00 -7.42 2.52
CA ASN A 126 -4.89 -6.28 1.61
C ASN A 126 -6.26 -5.78 1.13
N LEU A 127 -7.20 -6.67 0.79
CA LEU A 127 -8.56 -6.27 0.45
C LEU A 127 -9.20 -5.45 1.56
N ARG A 128 -9.09 -5.90 2.80
CA ARG A 128 -9.61 -5.18 3.98
C ARG A 128 -8.87 -3.86 4.19
N PHE A 129 -7.55 -3.86 4.00
CA PHE A 129 -6.73 -2.67 4.17
C PHE A 129 -7.18 -1.56 3.22
N TYR A 130 -7.24 -1.81 1.91
CA TYR A 130 -7.62 -0.80 0.92
C TYR A 130 -9.06 -0.31 1.10
N GLN A 131 -10.01 -1.20 1.40
CA GLN A 131 -11.38 -0.79 1.70
C GLN A 131 -11.48 0.14 2.91
N ARG A 132 -10.65 -0.07 3.94
CA ARG A 132 -10.56 0.84 5.09
C ARG A 132 -9.95 2.20 4.76
N GLN A 133 -9.18 2.30 3.67
CA GLN A 133 -8.69 3.58 3.14
C GLN A 133 -9.73 4.25 2.21
N GLY A 134 -10.89 3.66 2.00
CA GLY A 134 -11.95 4.22 1.18
C GLY A 134 -11.99 3.72 -0.26
N PHE A 135 -11.10 2.81 -0.65
CA PHE A 135 -11.16 2.17 -1.96
C PHE A 135 -12.37 1.25 -2.06
N ARG A 136 -12.95 1.15 -3.25
CA ARG A 136 -14.08 0.27 -3.55
C ARG A 136 -13.67 -0.76 -4.58
N MET A 137 -14.24 -1.97 -4.51
CA MET A 137 -14.01 -3.00 -5.52
C MET A 137 -14.56 -2.55 -6.86
N LEU A 138 -13.72 -2.60 -7.89
CA LEU A 138 -14.01 -2.15 -9.25
C LEU A 138 -14.24 -3.35 -10.19
N ALA A 139 -13.29 -4.30 -10.20
CA ALA A 139 -13.33 -5.44 -11.11
C ALA A 139 -12.58 -6.66 -10.57
N ILE A 140 -12.86 -7.83 -11.13
CA ILE A 140 -12.13 -9.07 -10.90
C ILE A 140 -11.52 -9.52 -12.22
N GLU A 141 -10.21 -9.73 -12.22
CA GLU A 141 -9.46 -10.33 -13.31
C GLU A 141 -9.16 -11.78 -12.96
N ARG A 142 -9.82 -12.70 -13.64
CA ARG A 142 -9.64 -14.14 -13.39
C ARG A 142 -8.35 -14.63 -14.01
N ASP A 143 -7.71 -15.58 -13.31
CA ASP A 143 -6.48 -16.23 -13.74
C ASP A 143 -5.34 -15.24 -14.06
N ALA A 144 -5.25 -14.14 -13.29
CA ALA A 144 -4.23 -13.12 -13.46
C ALA A 144 -2.83 -13.59 -13.03
N PHE A 145 -2.78 -14.47 -12.04
CA PHE A 145 -1.53 -15.00 -11.49
C PHE A 145 -1.26 -16.41 -12.03
N THR A 146 -0.51 -16.48 -13.11
CA THR A 146 -0.21 -17.74 -13.82
C THR A 146 1.28 -17.82 -14.14
N PRO A 147 1.82 -19.01 -14.47
CA PRO A 147 3.19 -19.13 -14.94
C PRO A 147 3.49 -18.28 -16.19
N THR A 148 2.51 -18.07 -17.06
CA THR A 148 2.67 -17.21 -18.26
C THR A 148 2.75 -15.72 -17.92
N SER A 149 2.21 -15.30 -16.78
CA SER A 149 2.34 -13.94 -16.23
C SER A 149 3.51 -13.79 -15.24
N GLY A 150 4.35 -14.82 -15.11
CA GLY A 150 5.60 -14.76 -14.34
C GLY A 150 5.50 -15.24 -12.89
N TYR A 151 4.38 -15.85 -12.49
CA TYR A 151 4.20 -16.38 -11.14
C TYR A 151 4.46 -17.87 -11.07
N ALA A 152 5.08 -18.34 -9.99
CA ALA A 152 5.25 -19.77 -9.75
C ALA A 152 3.89 -20.47 -9.59
N PRO A 153 3.77 -21.75 -10.00
CA PRO A 153 2.57 -22.51 -9.72
C PRO A 153 2.43 -22.77 -8.21
N ASP A 154 1.22 -23.01 -7.76
CA ASP A 154 0.88 -23.46 -6.41
C ASP A 154 1.21 -22.46 -5.26
N ILE A 155 1.38 -21.17 -5.58
CA ILE A 155 1.48 -20.13 -4.54
C ILE A 155 0.15 -20.03 -3.80
N ARG A 156 0.22 -19.95 -2.47
CA ARG A 156 -0.95 -19.76 -1.60
C ARG A 156 -0.75 -18.62 -0.62
N ILE A 157 -1.82 -17.88 -0.37
CA ILE A 157 -1.91 -16.85 0.67
C ILE A 157 -2.96 -17.34 1.68
N ASP A 158 -2.57 -17.60 2.91
CA ASP A 158 -3.45 -18.11 3.98
C ASP A 158 -4.26 -19.35 3.57
N GLY A 159 -3.64 -20.25 2.75
CA GLY A 159 -4.27 -21.49 2.29
C GLY A 159 -5.20 -21.32 1.07
N ILE A 160 -5.37 -20.12 0.55
CA ILE A 160 -6.14 -19.81 -0.67
C ILE A 160 -5.16 -19.72 -1.86
N ASP A 161 -5.49 -20.37 -2.97
CA ASP A 161 -4.64 -20.35 -4.17
C ASP A 161 -4.52 -18.92 -4.72
N LEU A 162 -3.29 -18.49 -5.01
CA LEU A 162 -3.02 -17.23 -5.71
C LEU A 162 -3.43 -17.39 -7.18
N ARG A 163 -4.57 -16.81 -7.57
CA ARG A 163 -5.15 -17.03 -8.89
C ARG A 163 -5.73 -15.78 -9.51
N ASP A 164 -6.69 -15.17 -8.83
CA ASP A 164 -7.47 -14.05 -9.35
C ASP A 164 -7.00 -12.74 -8.74
N ARG A 165 -7.11 -11.65 -9.51
CA ARG A 165 -6.79 -10.28 -9.09
C ARG A 165 -8.07 -9.49 -8.88
N VAL A 166 -8.09 -8.69 -7.81
CA VAL A 166 -9.15 -7.70 -7.57
C VAL A 166 -8.58 -6.32 -7.80
N TRP A 167 -9.23 -5.57 -8.66
CA TRP A 167 -9.00 -4.15 -8.84
C TRP A 167 -9.92 -3.37 -7.92
N LEU A 168 -9.37 -2.36 -7.25
CA LEU A 168 -10.10 -1.39 -6.45
C LEU A 168 -9.80 0.01 -6.94
N ASP A 169 -10.71 0.95 -6.74
CA ASP A 169 -10.54 2.35 -7.06
C ASP A 169 -10.91 3.27 -5.89
N TYR A 170 -10.28 4.43 -5.88
CA TYR A 170 -10.62 5.56 -5.01
C TYR A 170 -10.94 6.76 -5.91
N GLN A 171 -12.19 7.25 -5.87
CA GLN A 171 -12.62 8.41 -6.62
C GLN A 171 -12.21 9.69 -5.91
N LEU A 172 -11.32 10.47 -6.52
CA LEU A 172 -10.83 11.76 -6.03
C LEU A 172 -11.78 12.91 -6.37
N ARG A 173 -12.57 12.72 -7.43
CA ARG A 173 -13.63 13.62 -7.85
C ARG A 173 -14.92 12.82 -8.02
N PRO A 174 -16.09 13.36 -7.63
CA PRO A 174 -17.34 12.68 -7.91
C PRO A 174 -17.47 12.45 -9.43
N GLU A 175 -17.79 11.23 -9.81
CA GLU A 175 -18.17 10.92 -11.18
C GLU A 175 -19.32 11.84 -11.58
N PRO A 176 -19.30 12.48 -12.79
CA PRO A 176 -20.46 13.18 -13.26
C PRO A 176 -21.65 12.21 -13.32
N PRO A 177 -22.86 12.64 -12.94
CA PRO A 177 -24.02 11.75 -12.98
C PRO A 177 -24.16 11.17 -14.38
N THR A 178 -24.23 9.86 -14.45
CA THR A 178 -24.51 9.13 -15.71
C THR A 178 -25.87 9.60 -16.23
N PRO A 179 -25.98 10.00 -17.52
CA PRO A 179 -27.23 10.51 -18.09
C PRO A 179 -28.33 9.48 -18.13
#